data_37161c4e4f3202a9a036948739464835
#
_entry.id   37161c4e4f3202a9a036948739464835
#
_cell.length_a   1.000
_cell.length_b   1.000
_cell.length_c   1.000
_cell.angle_alpha   90.00
_cell.angle_beta   90.00
_cell.angle_gamma   90.00
#
_symmetry.space_group_name_H-M   'P 1'
#
loop_
_entity.id
_entity.type
_entity.pdbx_description
1 polymer ?
#
loop_
_entity_poly.entity_id
_entity_poly.type
_entity_poly.pdbx_seq_one_letter_code
_entity_poly.pdbx_strand_id
1 'polypeptide(L)'
;MRTFKAFALATILIASSLSPARAEAPASFSFTGSGYGHGVGMSQIGAKVRALSGESATAILNYYYKDVVIAPIVDTHTVRVNLAHAVRAASFVTATPESTIDIFPGDIGFSQDVLPIATLQNRQKATFRVQAGLATFGAISGTAFTIRWKGPGAVITVGHPGETARYRYGQIQIKIVKGAMEVTNSLSMHDEYLLGISEVPSSWPMAALEAQAIASRSYALSKLGPLRPSCDCHVYDHI
;
A
#
# COMPACT_ATOMS: atom_id res chain seq x y z
N MET A 1 14.86 -76.05 -42.59
CA MET A 1 15.25 -74.59 -42.68
C MET A 1 14.15 -73.69 -43.24
N ARG A 2 12.92 -73.70 -42.69
CA ARG A 2 11.78 -72.88 -43.21
C ARG A 2 10.95 -72.22 -42.12
N THR A 3 11.31 -72.29 -40.85
CA THR A 3 10.50 -71.75 -39.74
C THR A 3 11.11 -70.51 -39.07
N PHE A 4 12.32 -70.07 -39.42
CA PHE A 4 13.00 -68.94 -38.78
C PHE A 4 12.76 -67.57 -39.45
N LYS A 5 12.18 -67.55 -40.67
CA LYS A 5 11.93 -66.24 -41.39
C LYS A 5 10.58 -65.62 -41.11
N ALA A 6 9.65 -66.33 -40.52
CA ALA A 6 8.31 -65.79 -40.20
C ALA A 6 8.23 -64.99 -38.88
N PHE A 7 9.17 -65.29 -37.93
CA PHE A 7 9.18 -64.62 -36.62
C PHE A 7 9.83 -63.23 -36.64
N ALA A 8 10.74 -62.97 -37.58
CA ALA A 8 11.41 -61.63 -37.67
C ALA A 8 10.52 -60.55 -38.30
N LEU A 9 9.52 -60.92 -39.08
CA LEU A 9 8.62 -59.94 -39.73
C LEU A 9 7.49 -59.48 -38.83
N ALA A 10 7.10 -60.28 -37.86
CA ALA A 10 6.03 -59.90 -36.89
C ALA A 10 6.51 -58.94 -35.81
N THR A 11 7.79 -58.94 -35.47
CA THR A 11 8.37 -58.07 -34.44
C THR A 11 8.61 -56.64 -34.93
N ILE A 12 8.75 -56.41 -36.22
CA ILE A 12 8.97 -55.08 -36.82
C ILE A 12 7.67 -54.28 -36.97
N LEU A 13 6.51 -54.93 -37.07
CA LEU A 13 5.21 -54.27 -37.22
C LEU A 13 4.62 -53.74 -35.89
N ILE A 14 5.11 -54.19 -34.76
CA ILE A 14 4.61 -53.77 -33.43
C ILE A 14 5.37 -52.52 -32.90
N ALA A 15 6.58 -52.27 -33.41
CA ALA A 15 7.39 -51.13 -32.97
C ALA A 15 7.00 -49.77 -33.58
N SER A 16 6.12 -49.74 -34.59
CA SER A 16 5.76 -48.52 -35.32
C SER A 16 4.48 -47.83 -34.82
N SER A 17 3.82 -48.32 -33.77
CA SER A 17 2.54 -47.75 -33.27
C SER A 17 2.63 -47.02 -31.92
N LEU A 18 3.83 -46.83 -31.37
CA LEU A 18 4.04 -46.00 -30.15
C LEU A 18 4.48 -44.59 -30.54
N SER A 19 3.67 -43.90 -31.33
CA SER A 19 3.79 -42.45 -31.37
C SER A 19 3.33 -41.89 -30.03
N PRO A 20 4.16 -41.12 -29.29
CA PRO A 20 3.68 -40.46 -28.10
C PRO A 20 2.51 -39.52 -28.51
N ALA A 21 1.34 -39.78 -27.96
CA ALA A 21 0.23 -38.83 -28.10
C ALA A 21 0.66 -37.51 -27.50
N ARG A 22 1.10 -36.57 -28.33
CA ARG A 22 1.26 -35.18 -27.93
C ARG A 22 -0.15 -34.64 -27.72
N ALA A 23 -0.51 -34.45 -26.47
CA ALA A 23 -1.68 -33.63 -26.16
C ALA A 23 -1.40 -32.21 -26.69
N GLU A 24 -2.08 -31.84 -27.76
CA GLU A 24 -2.01 -30.51 -28.32
C GLU A 24 -2.68 -29.58 -27.30
N ALA A 25 -1.95 -28.53 -26.87
CA ALA A 25 -2.52 -27.55 -25.95
C ALA A 25 -3.75 -26.90 -26.63
N PRO A 26 -4.85 -26.70 -25.91
CA PRO A 26 -6.02 -26.08 -26.50
C PRO A 26 -5.67 -24.70 -27.08
N ALA A 27 -6.18 -24.40 -28.27
CA ALA A 27 -5.90 -23.15 -28.97
C ALA A 27 -6.41 -21.91 -28.24
N SER A 28 -7.34 -22.07 -27.28
CA SER A 28 -7.86 -21.01 -26.45
C SER A 28 -8.33 -21.51 -25.10
N PHE A 29 -8.26 -20.65 -24.10
CA PHE A 29 -8.87 -20.84 -22.78
C PHE A 29 -9.95 -19.78 -22.60
N SER A 30 -11.13 -20.18 -22.15
CA SER A 30 -12.20 -19.25 -21.81
C SER A 30 -12.31 -19.13 -20.29
N PHE A 31 -12.41 -17.88 -19.82
CA PHE A 31 -12.63 -17.56 -18.41
C PHE A 31 -13.93 -16.79 -18.31
N THR A 32 -14.81 -17.22 -17.41
CA THR A 32 -16.02 -16.48 -17.04
C THR A 32 -15.96 -16.15 -15.57
N GLY A 33 -16.25 -14.90 -15.22
CA GLY A 33 -16.21 -14.45 -13.84
C GLY A 33 -16.77 -13.04 -13.72
N SER A 34 -16.92 -12.61 -12.50
CA SER A 34 -17.30 -11.23 -12.16
C SER A 34 -16.47 -10.80 -10.96
N GLY A 35 -16.20 -9.50 -10.87
CA GLY A 35 -15.46 -8.93 -9.76
C GLY A 35 -14.65 -7.71 -10.18
N TYR A 36 -14.08 -7.06 -9.20
CA TYR A 36 -13.20 -5.92 -9.36
C TYR A 36 -11.95 -6.13 -8.48
N GLY A 37 -10.76 -5.79 -8.99
CA GLY A 37 -9.52 -5.94 -8.26
C GLY A 37 -8.87 -7.32 -8.43
N HIS A 38 -7.90 -7.63 -7.58
CA HIS A 38 -7.02 -8.80 -7.71
C HIS A 38 -7.63 -10.14 -7.28
N GLY A 39 -8.84 -10.13 -6.67
CA GLY A 39 -9.54 -11.36 -6.26
C GLY A 39 -8.89 -12.15 -5.12
N VAL A 40 -7.95 -11.56 -4.38
CA VAL A 40 -7.27 -12.18 -3.24
C VAL A 40 -7.69 -11.48 -1.94
N GLY A 41 -8.02 -12.26 -0.91
CA GLY A 41 -8.48 -11.75 0.37
C GLY A 41 -9.99 -11.51 0.40
N MET A 42 -10.43 -10.60 1.26
CA MET A 42 -11.85 -10.31 1.49
C MET A 42 -12.44 -9.49 0.34
N SER A 43 -13.52 -9.99 -0.27
CA SER A 43 -14.32 -9.18 -1.19
C SER A 43 -15.05 -8.08 -0.41
N GLN A 44 -14.76 -6.82 -0.72
CA GLN A 44 -15.39 -5.66 -0.07
C GLN A 44 -16.91 -5.66 -0.29
N ILE A 45 -17.37 -5.87 -1.52
CA ILE A 45 -18.80 -5.97 -1.84
C ILE A 45 -19.44 -7.18 -1.16
N GLY A 46 -18.74 -8.31 -1.12
CA GLY A 46 -19.20 -9.49 -0.40
C GLY A 46 -19.33 -9.25 1.11
N ALA A 47 -18.38 -8.56 1.73
CA ALA A 47 -18.45 -8.16 3.14
C ALA A 47 -19.66 -7.25 3.40
N LYS A 48 -19.91 -6.27 2.51
CA LYS A 48 -21.08 -5.40 2.58
C LYS A 48 -22.41 -6.20 2.56
N VAL A 49 -22.55 -7.13 1.60
CA VAL A 49 -23.76 -7.93 1.46
C VAL A 49 -23.99 -8.80 2.69
N ARG A 50 -22.94 -9.44 3.22
CA ARG A 50 -23.01 -10.24 4.44
C ARG A 50 -23.40 -9.40 5.66
N ALA A 51 -22.82 -8.21 5.80
CA ALA A 51 -23.17 -7.28 6.86
C ALA A 51 -24.64 -6.82 6.77
N LEU A 52 -25.17 -6.57 5.56
CA LEU A 52 -26.57 -6.26 5.31
C LEU A 52 -27.50 -7.45 5.67
N SER A 53 -27.00 -8.68 5.58
CA SER A 53 -27.69 -9.88 5.99
C SER A 53 -27.59 -10.15 7.52
N GLY A 54 -26.97 -9.24 8.28
CA GLY A 54 -26.87 -9.31 9.75
C GLY A 54 -25.64 -10.10 10.25
N GLU A 55 -24.70 -10.46 9.41
CA GLU A 55 -23.47 -11.11 9.85
C GLU A 55 -22.54 -10.12 10.58
N SER A 56 -21.90 -10.61 11.65
CA SER A 56 -20.89 -9.83 12.39
C SER A 56 -19.57 -9.73 11.60
N ALA A 57 -18.72 -8.76 11.95
CA ALA A 57 -17.38 -8.62 11.39
C ALA A 57 -16.56 -9.91 11.49
N THR A 58 -16.63 -10.60 12.65
CA THR A 58 -15.96 -11.88 12.86
C THR A 58 -16.48 -12.97 11.91
N ALA A 59 -17.80 -13.07 11.71
CA ALA A 59 -18.38 -14.04 10.78
C ALA A 59 -17.95 -13.75 9.33
N ILE A 60 -17.91 -12.48 8.93
CA ILE A 60 -17.44 -12.02 7.62
C ILE A 60 -15.97 -12.41 7.42
N LEU A 61 -15.11 -12.10 8.38
CA LEU A 61 -13.68 -12.42 8.29
C LEU A 61 -13.43 -13.92 8.22
N ASN A 62 -14.10 -14.73 9.04
CA ASN A 62 -13.98 -16.20 9.02
C ASN A 62 -14.48 -16.83 7.73
N TYR A 63 -15.37 -16.16 7.01
CA TYR A 63 -15.80 -16.62 5.69
C TYR A 63 -14.69 -16.49 4.64
N TYR A 64 -13.98 -15.37 4.62
CA TYR A 64 -12.94 -15.08 3.63
C TYR A 64 -11.57 -15.62 4.00
N TYR A 65 -11.24 -15.65 5.28
CA TYR A 65 -9.95 -16.11 5.79
C TYR A 65 -10.15 -17.39 6.59
N LYS A 66 -9.64 -18.49 6.05
CA LYS A 66 -9.72 -19.81 6.69
C LYS A 66 -8.55 -20.02 7.64
N ASP A 67 -8.77 -20.81 8.68
CA ASP A 67 -7.74 -21.21 9.63
C ASP A 67 -7.02 -20.04 10.31
N VAL A 68 -7.74 -18.91 10.51
CA VAL A 68 -7.24 -17.74 11.23
C VAL A 68 -7.96 -17.57 12.56
N VAL A 69 -7.26 -16.99 13.52
CA VAL A 69 -7.82 -16.57 14.80
C VAL A 69 -7.90 -15.05 14.83
N ILE A 70 -9.10 -14.53 15.12
CA ILE A 70 -9.31 -13.09 15.32
C ILE A 70 -9.12 -12.81 16.81
N ALA A 71 -8.05 -12.09 17.15
CA ALA A 71 -7.69 -11.79 18.53
C ALA A 71 -7.24 -10.33 18.68
N PRO A 72 -7.38 -9.75 19.89
CA PRO A 72 -6.76 -8.46 20.20
C PRO A 72 -5.25 -8.49 19.99
N ILE A 73 -4.70 -7.39 19.47
CA ILE A 73 -3.26 -7.24 19.27
C ILE A 73 -2.83 -5.83 19.69
N VAL A 74 -1.59 -5.71 20.15
CA VAL A 74 -0.97 -4.41 20.41
C VAL A 74 -0.65 -3.74 19.08
N ASP A 75 -1.16 -2.53 18.87
CA ASP A 75 -1.01 -1.76 17.64
C ASP A 75 -0.45 -0.34 17.85
N THR A 76 0.42 -0.17 18.86
CA THR A 76 1.10 1.10 19.19
C THR A 76 2.25 1.46 18.25
N HIS A 77 2.36 0.79 17.12
CA HIS A 77 3.43 0.97 16.16
C HIS A 77 3.22 2.20 15.28
N THR A 78 4.32 2.73 14.76
CA THR A 78 4.28 3.72 13.67
C THR A 78 4.31 3.01 12.32
N VAL A 79 3.36 3.35 11.45
CA VAL A 79 3.31 2.93 10.05
C VAL A 79 3.83 4.07 9.19
N ARG A 80 4.70 3.76 8.23
CA ARG A 80 5.14 4.73 7.22
C ARG A 80 4.55 4.34 5.87
N VAL A 81 3.72 5.22 5.33
CA VAL A 81 2.97 5.06 4.08
C VAL A 81 3.64 5.91 3.00
N ASN A 82 3.99 5.34 1.86
CA ASN A 82 4.53 6.11 0.72
C ASN A 82 3.38 6.79 -0.02
N LEU A 83 3.44 8.11 -0.12
CA LEU A 83 2.47 8.96 -0.80
C LEU A 83 2.92 9.33 -2.22
N ALA A 84 4.24 9.41 -2.44
CA ALA A 84 4.79 9.71 -3.76
C ALA A 84 6.16 9.03 -3.91
N HIS A 85 6.25 8.16 -4.92
CA HIS A 85 7.46 7.37 -5.21
C HIS A 85 8.27 8.00 -6.32
N ALA A 86 9.58 8.13 -6.07
CA ALA A 86 10.60 8.56 -7.04
C ALA A 86 10.28 9.90 -7.76
N VAL A 87 9.65 10.85 -7.05
CA VAL A 87 9.27 12.14 -7.63
C VAL A 87 10.42 13.15 -7.64
N ARG A 88 10.32 14.15 -8.55
CA ARG A 88 11.34 15.22 -8.66
C ARG A 88 10.90 16.51 -7.97
N ALA A 89 9.63 16.62 -7.62
CA ALA A 89 9.08 17.77 -6.90
C ALA A 89 7.87 17.33 -6.07
N ALA A 90 7.69 17.99 -4.92
CA ALA A 90 6.50 17.88 -4.09
C ALA A 90 6.20 19.22 -3.43
N SER A 91 4.93 19.44 -3.11
CA SER A 91 4.48 20.68 -2.47
C SER A 91 3.51 20.39 -1.34
N PHE A 92 3.57 21.25 -0.33
CA PHE A 92 2.83 21.11 0.93
C PHE A 92 2.20 22.43 1.29
N VAL A 93 0.92 22.43 1.61
CA VAL A 93 0.18 23.61 2.00
C VAL A 93 -0.94 23.24 2.97
N THR A 94 -1.18 24.05 3.99
CA THR A 94 -2.41 24.00 4.76
C THR A 94 -3.34 25.14 4.31
N ALA A 95 -4.65 24.86 4.28
CA ALA A 95 -5.66 25.87 3.95
C ALA A 95 -6.59 26.16 5.14
N THR A 96 -6.41 25.46 6.25
CA THR A 96 -7.18 25.63 7.48
C THR A 96 -6.74 26.92 8.19
N PRO A 97 -7.64 27.80 8.61
CA PRO A 97 -7.28 28.97 9.40
C PRO A 97 -6.43 28.61 10.62
N GLU A 98 -5.51 29.50 11.00
CA GLU A 98 -4.61 29.32 12.16
C GLU A 98 -3.69 28.09 12.08
N SER A 99 -3.62 27.44 10.91
CA SER A 99 -2.72 26.32 10.71
C SER A 99 -1.32 26.77 10.28
N THR A 100 -0.32 26.01 10.69
CA THR A 100 1.08 26.21 10.30
C THR A 100 1.70 24.92 9.80
N ILE A 101 2.78 25.05 9.06
CA ILE A 101 3.67 23.96 8.65
C ILE A 101 5.05 24.27 9.23
N ASP A 102 5.55 23.37 10.05
CA ASP A 102 6.92 23.40 10.53
C ASP A 102 7.77 22.43 9.71
N ILE A 103 8.91 22.89 9.22
CA ILE A 103 9.87 22.12 8.43
C ILE A 103 11.11 21.89 9.27
N PHE A 104 11.52 20.65 9.39
CA PHE A 104 12.67 20.20 10.18
C PHE A 104 13.74 19.58 9.29
N PRO A 105 15.02 19.71 9.63
CA PRO A 105 16.08 19.02 8.93
C PRO A 105 16.08 17.54 9.31
N GLY A 106 16.32 16.65 8.35
CA GLY A 106 16.44 15.22 8.59
C GLY A 106 15.12 14.45 8.70
N ASP A 107 15.26 13.15 8.88
CA ASP A 107 14.17 12.23 9.17
C ASP A 107 14.04 12.08 10.69
N ILE A 108 13.13 12.84 11.30
CA ILE A 108 12.94 12.86 12.75
C ILE A 108 11.69 12.10 13.17
N GLY A 109 11.78 11.37 14.29
CA GLY A 109 10.63 10.69 14.90
C GLY A 109 9.69 11.65 15.62
N PHE A 110 8.47 11.19 15.93
CA PHE A 110 7.44 12.01 16.60
C PHE A 110 7.88 12.61 17.93
N SER A 111 8.66 11.87 18.72
CA SER A 111 9.11 12.26 20.06
C SER A 111 10.40 13.11 20.06
N GLN A 112 10.99 13.37 18.89
CA GLN A 112 12.22 14.17 18.85
C GLN A 112 11.89 15.66 18.90
N ASP A 113 12.47 16.34 19.90
CA ASP A 113 12.38 17.78 20.05
C ASP A 113 13.51 18.45 19.26
N VAL A 114 13.19 18.88 18.05
CA VAL A 114 14.12 19.55 17.14
C VAL A 114 13.48 20.88 16.76
N LEU A 115 14.28 21.95 16.67
CA LEU A 115 13.78 23.24 16.21
C LEU A 115 13.53 23.21 14.69
N PRO A 116 12.39 23.77 14.22
CA PRO A 116 12.14 23.88 12.79
C PRO A 116 13.11 24.88 12.14
N ILE A 117 13.53 24.56 10.94
CA ILE A 117 14.33 25.48 10.09
C ILE A 117 13.45 26.51 9.36
N ALA A 118 12.16 26.26 9.29
CA ALA A 118 11.16 27.19 8.76
C ALA A 118 9.78 26.86 9.32
N THR A 119 8.99 27.91 9.57
CA THR A 119 7.56 27.80 9.87
C THR A 119 6.78 28.61 8.86
N LEU A 120 5.88 27.96 8.15
CA LEU A 120 5.00 28.57 7.16
C LEU A 120 3.61 28.76 7.75
N GLN A 121 3.04 29.91 7.49
CA GLN A 121 1.67 30.23 7.91
C GLN A 121 0.64 29.63 6.94
N ASN A 122 -0.63 29.63 7.35
CA ASN A 122 -1.77 29.24 6.53
C ASN A 122 -1.65 29.77 5.08
N ARG A 123 -1.91 28.93 4.10
CA ARG A 123 -1.82 29.16 2.65
C ARG A 123 -0.42 29.39 2.09
N GLN A 124 0.61 29.51 2.91
CA GLN A 124 1.97 29.48 2.41
C GLN A 124 2.34 28.07 1.96
N LYS A 125 2.97 27.97 0.79
CA LYS A 125 3.29 26.72 0.15
C LYS A 125 4.77 26.38 0.30
N ALA A 126 5.08 25.25 0.93
CA ALA A 126 6.41 24.66 0.85
C ALA A 126 6.53 23.89 -0.48
N THR A 127 7.56 24.15 -1.25
CA THR A 127 7.86 23.39 -2.46
C THR A 127 9.26 22.82 -2.36
N PHE A 128 9.36 21.51 -2.43
CA PHE A 128 10.62 20.79 -2.51
C PHE A 128 10.90 20.35 -3.93
N ARG A 129 12.16 20.41 -4.34
CA ARG A 129 12.65 19.94 -5.65
C ARG A 129 13.92 19.14 -5.47
N VAL A 130 14.17 18.20 -6.36
CA VAL A 130 15.44 17.48 -6.39
C VAL A 130 16.42 18.27 -7.27
N GLN A 131 17.52 18.74 -6.67
CA GLN A 131 18.62 19.43 -7.34
C GLN A 131 19.95 18.83 -6.88
N ALA A 132 20.83 18.51 -7.79
CA ALA A 132 22.13 17.90 -7.52
C ALA A 132 22.06 16.68 -6.55
N GLY A 133 20.99 15.88 -6.64
CA GLY A 133 20.81 14.70 -5.81
C GLY A 133 20.33 14.98 -4.37
N LEU A 134 19.96 16.22 -4.07
CA LEU A 134 19.42 16.64 -2.76
C LEU A 134 17.99 17.15 -2.92
N ALA A 135 17.19 17.05 -1.87
CA ALA A 135 15.94 17.77 -1.73
C ALA A 135 16.25 19.22 -1.35
N THR A 136 15.67 20.18 -2.07
CA THR A 136 15.88 21.62 -1.85
C THR A 136 14.57 22.31 -1.53
N PHE A 137 14.60 23.18 -0.52
CA PHE A 137 13.54 24.09 -0.12
C PHE A 137 14.13 25.51 0.04
N GLY A 138 13.82 26.41 -0.89
CA GLY A 138 14.48 27.70 -0.94
C GLY A 138 16.00 27.55 -1.12
N ALA A 139 16.77 28.15 -0.21
CA ALA A 139 18.23 28.06 -0.17
C ALA A 139 18.73 26.82 0.63
N ILE A 140 17.83 26.06 1.25
CA ILE A 140 18.20 24.96 2.12
C ILE A 140 18.15 23.65 1.30
N SER A 141 19.16 22.79 1.49
CA SER A 141 19.22 21.50 0.85
C SER A 141 19.64 20.41 1.82
N GLY A 142 19.18 19.19 1.59
CA GLY A 142 19.48 18.04 2.43
C GLY A 142 19.05 16.72 1.81
N THR A 143 19.47 15.63 2.41
CA THR A 143 19.05 14.28 1.99
C THR A 143 17.68 13.89 2.54
N ALA A 144 17.23 14.54 3.62
CA ALA A 144 15.95 14.30 4.26
C ALA A 144 15.41 15.54 4.96
N PHE A 145 14.08 15.63 5.04
CA PHE A 145 13.34 16.62 5.82
C PHE A 145 12.10 15.99 6.43
N THR A 146 11.66 16.55 7.56
CA THR A 146 10.36 16.21 8.15
C THR A 146 9.46 17.44 8.16
N ILE A 147 8.19 17.23 7.87
CA ILE A 147 7.16 18.28 7.85
C ILE A 147 6.09 17.90 8.85
N ARG A 148 5.81 18.80 9.78
CA ARG A 148 4.69 18.70 10.72
C ARG A 148 3.74 19.87 10.50
N TRP A 149 2.45 19.63 10.64
CA TRP A 149 1.43 20.68 10.58
C TRP A 149 0.60 20.66 11.85
N LYS A 150 0.14 21.84 12.24
CA LYS A 150 -0.63 22.01 13.46
C LYS A 150 -1.66 23.13 13.30
N GLY A 151 -2.64 23.14 14.19
CA GLY A 151 -3.74 24.08 14.25
C GLY A 151 -5.09 23.38 14.38
N PRO A 152 -6.17 24.09 14.78
CA PRO A 152 -7.49 23.51 14.93
C PRO A 152 -8.00 22.90 13.63
N GLY A 153 -8.22 21.58 13.61
CA GLY A 153 -8.67 20.85 12.42
C GLY A 153 -7.73 20.92 11.22
N ALA A 154 -6.42 21.13 11.45
CA ALA A 154 -5.43 21.29 10.39
C ALA A 154 -5.40 20.07 9.45
N VAL A 155 -5.34 20.37 8.16
CA VAL A 155 -5.22 19.40 7.07
C VAL A 155 -4.11 19.88 6.15
N ILE A 156 -3.14 19.02 5.87
CA ILE A 156 -2.11 19.30 4.87
C ILE A 156 -2.54 18.77 3.51
N THR A 157 -2.33 19.57 2.49
CA THR A 157 -2.45 19.15 1.08
C THR A 157 -1.06 18.83 0.57
N VAL A 158 -0.86 17.62 0.11
CA VAL A 158 0.36 17.13 -0.52
C VAL A 158 0.12 17.05 -2.02
N GLY A 159 0.91 17.76 -2.81
CA GLY A 159 0.83 17.75 -4.26
C GLY A 159 2.16 17.29 -4.88
N HIS A 160 2.09 16.38 -5.84
CA HIS A 160 3.21 15.92 -6.65
C HIS A 160 2.75 15.71 -8.09
N PRO A 161 3.66 15.50 -9.08
CA PRO A 161 3.25 15.26 -10.45
C PRO A 161 2.24 14.10 -10.56
N GLY A 162 1.06 14.40 -11.08
CA GLY A 162 -0.03 13.43 -11.29
C GLY A 162 -1.07 13.36 -10.19
N GLU A 163 -0.79 13.84 -8.97
CA GLU A 163 -1.74 13.69 -7.86
C GLU A 163 -1.69 14.85 -6.86
N THR A 164 -2.82 15.07 -6.21
CA THR A 164 -2.95 15.96 -5.05
C THR A 164 -3.93 15.35 -4.06
N ALA A 165 -3.46 15.08 -2.85
CA ALA A 165 -4.24 14.48 -1.79
C ALA A 165 -4.18 15.28 -0.49
N ARG A 166 -5.09 15.02 0.45
CA ARG A 166 -5.23 15.75 1.70
C ARG A 166 -5.13 14.81 2.88
N TYR A 167 -4.29 15.17 3.86
CA TYR A 167 -4.02 14.34 5.03
C TYR A 167 -4.27 15.13 6.31
N ARG A 168 -4.96 14.50 7.25
CA ARG A 168 -5.25 15.08 8.57
C ARG A 168 -4.23 14.65 9.62
N TYR A 169 -3.71 13.45 9.51
CA TYR A 169 -2.91 12.77 10.54
C TYR A 169 -1.49 12.51 10.08
N GLY A 170 -0.60 12.33 11.06
CA GLY A 170 0.78 11.93 10.84
C GLY A 170 1.77 13.09 10.75
N GLN A 171 2.93 12.77 10.22
CA GLN A 171 3.98 13.70 9.81
C GLN A 171 4.60 13.23 8.50
N ILE A 172 4.92 14.16 7.61
CA ILE A 172 5.51 13.83 6.32
C ILE A 172 7.03 13.76 6.45
N GLN A 173 7.63 12.70 5.91
CA GLN A 173 9.06 12.63 5.64
C GLN A 173 9.31 12.78 4.14
N ILE A 174 10.31 13.57 3.82
CA ILE A 174 10.91 13.69 2.49
C ILE A 174 12.29 13.08 2.59
N LYS A 175 12.62 12.14 1.72
CA LYS A 175 13.94 11.51 1.69
C LYS A 175 14.43 11.30 0.26
N ILE A 176 15.70 11.54 0.04
CA ILE A 176 16.32 11.22 -1.24
C ILE A 176 16.76 9.75 -1.22
N VAL A 177 16.20 8.99 -2.15
CA VAL A 177 16.53 7.58 -2.40
C VAL A 177 16.92 7.44 -3.86
N LYS A 178 18.11 6.94 -4.12
CA LYS A 178 18.66 6.75 -5.50
C LYS A 178 18.51 7.99 -6.40
N GLY A 179 18.69 9.18 -5.81
CA GLY A 179 18.65 10.45 -6.55
C GLY A 179 17.25 11.00 -6.86
N ALA A 180 16.20 10.36 -6.40
CA ALA A 180 14.82 10.83 -6.45
C ALA A 180 14.27 11.05 -5.04
N MET A 181 13.15 11.75 -4.94
CA MET A 181 12.50 12.07 -3.67
C MET A 181 11.38 11.08 -3.40
N GLU A 182 11.43 10.45 -2.21
CA GLU A 182 10.34 9.72 -1.61
C GLU A 182 9.59 10.66 -0.66
N VAL A 183 8.27 10.67 -0.75
CA VAL A 183 7.40 11.39 0.17
C VAL A 183 6.58 10.36 0.92
N THR A 184 6.76 10.30 2.24
CA THR A 184 6.08 9.33 3.07
C THR A 184 5.32 10.01 4.21
N ASN A 185 4.25 9.41 4.69
CA ASN A 185 3.53 9.83 5.87
C ASN A 185 3.75 8.79 6.99
N SER A 186 4.30 9.23 8.10
CA SER A 186 4.39 8.41 9.32
C SER A 186 3.19 8.66 10.19
N LEU A 187 2.54 7.60 10.62
CA LEU A 187 1.26 7.60 11.33
C LEU A 187 1.33 6.65 12.53
N SER A 188 0.71 7.03 13.64
CA SER A 188 0.34 6.06 14.68
C SER A 188 -0.64 5.05 14.10
N MET A 189 -0.37 3.75 14.28
CA MET A 189 -1.25 2.69 13.76
C MET A 189 -2.67 2.85 14.30
N HIS A 190 -2.80 2.92 15.62
CA HIS A 190 -4.10 2.90 16.32
C HIS A 190 -4.91 4.17 16.06
N ASP A 191 -4.30 5.33 16.31
CA ASP A 191 -5.04 6.60 16.41
C ASP A 191 -5.13 7.36 15.08
N GLU A 192 -4.30 7.01 14.08
CA GLU A 192 -4.19 7.79 12.87
C GLU A 192 -4.36 6.95 11.60
N TYR A 193 -3.57 5.88 11.43
CA TYR A 193 -3.61 5.05 10.24
C TYR A 193 -4.98 4.39 10.05
N LEU A 194 -5.53 3.77 11.10
CA LEU A 194 -6.83 3.09 11.02
C LEU A 194 -8.00 4.05 10.81
N LEU A 195 -7.90 5.29 11.30
CA LEU A 195 -8.89 6.34 11.03
C LEU A 195 -8.82 6.89 9.60
N GLY A 196 -7.69 6.73 8.94
CA GLY A 196 -7.45 7.19 7.58
C GLY A 196 -7.78 6.17 6.48
N ILE A 197 -8.16 4.94 6.85
CA ILE A 197 -8.51 3.90 5.86
C ILE A 197 -9.79 4.28 5.14
N SER A 198 -9.70 4.54 3.85
CA SER A 198 -10.81 4.94 2.98
C SER A 198 -11.10 3.94 1.85
N GLU A 199 -10.77 2.68 2.07
CA GLU A 199 -10.94 1.57 1.12
C GLU A 199 -12.42 1.34 0.73
N VAL A 200 -13.33 1.69 1.64
CA VAL A 200 -14.78 1.54 1.44
C VAL A 200 -15.52 2.77 1.97
N PRO A 201 -16.70 3.11 1.41
CA PRO A 201 -17.49 4.24 1.88
C PRO A 201 -17.88 4.10 3.35
N SER A 202 -17.74 5.17 4.13
CA SER A 202 -18.11 5.22 5.55
C SER A 202 -19.60 4.99 5.82
N SER A 203 -20.46 5.07 4.80
CA SER A 203 -21.88 4.78 4.87
C SER A 203 -22.23 3.29 4.84
N TRP A 204 -21.24 2.41 4.71
CA TRP A 204 -21.46 0.97 4.71
C TRP A 204 -21.84 0.46 6.10
N PRO A 205 -22.48 -0.74 6.21
CA PRO A 205 -22.81 -1.35 7.49
C PRO A 205 -21.56 -1.48 8.38
N MET A 206 -21.72 -1.22 9.68
CA MET A 206 -20.61 -1.20 10.64
C MET A 206 -19.81 -2.52 10.63
N ALA A 207 -20.46 -3.66 10.56
CA ALA A 207 -19.77 -4.95 10.53
C ALA A 207 -18.83 -5.10 9.30
N ALA A 208 -19.17 -4.48 8.17
CA ALA A 208 -18.28 -4.47 7.00
C ALA A 208 -17.09 -3.52 7.21
N LEU A 209 -17.31 -2.35 7.84
CA LEU A 209 -16.24 -1.40 8.17
C LEU A 209 -15.28 -2.00 9.21
N GLU A 210 -15.79 -2.66 10.24
CA GLU A 210 -14.99 -3.36 11.23
C GLU A 210 -14.15 -4.48 10.61
N ALA A 211 -14.76 -5.30 9.74
CA ALA A 211 -14.06 -6.36 9.04
C ALA A 211 -12.91 -5.79 8.17
N GLN A 212 -13.17 -4.69 7.45
CA GLN A 212 -12.16 -4.00 6.65
C GLN A 212 -11.03 -3.46 7.54
N ALA A 213 -11.36 -2.81 8.65
CA ALA A 213 -10.36 -2.25 9.57
C ALA A 213 -9.46 -3.34 10.18
N ILE A 214 -10.03 -4.49 10.57
CA ILE A 214 -9.28 -5.64 11.11
C ILE A 214 -8.35 -6.21 10.04
N ALA A 215 -8.84 -6.38 8.80
CA ALA A 215 -8.03 -6.87 7.69
C ALA A 215 -6.88 -5.91 7.36
N SER A 216 -7.16 -4.61 7.26
CA SER A 216 -6.16 -3.57 6.98
C SER A 216 -5.11 -3.44 8.08
N ARG A 217 -5.53 -3.53 9.36
CA ARG A 217 -4.59 -3.59 10.50
C ARG A 217 -3.65 -4.78 10.38
N SER A 218 -4.21 -5.97 10.14
CA SER A 218 -3.43 -7.20 10.02
C SER A 218 -2.45 -7.13 8.87
N TYR A 219 -2.87 -6.59 7.72
CA TYR A 219 -2.00 -6.34 6.57
C TYR A 219 -0.86 -5.39 6.92
N ALA A 220 -1.16 -4.22 7.50
CA ALA A 220 -0.15 -3.24 7.87
C ALA A 220 0.85 -3.81 8.89
N LEU A 221 0.37 -4.50 9.93
CA LEU A 221 1.22 -5.18 10.93
C LEU A 221 2.15 -6.21 10.28
N SER A 222 1.68 -6.96 9.29
CA SER A 222 2.51 -7.92 8.56
C SER A 222 3.64 -7.29 7.74
N LYS A 223 3.56 -5.98 7.47
CA LYS A 223 4.57 -5.20 6.74
C LYS A 223 5.50 -4.42 7.65
N LEU A 224 5.21 -4.36 8.94
CA LEU A 224 6.09 -3.71 9.91
C LEU A 224 7.41 -4.48 10.02
N GLY A 225 8.49 -3.72 10.11
CA GLY A 225 9.85 -4.21 10.12
C GLY A 225 10.78 -3.10 9.65
N PRO A 226 11.97 -3.42 9.13
CA PRO A 226 12.80 -2.42 8.49
C PRO A 226 12.08 -1.79 7.29
N LEU A 227 12.17 -0.46 7.18
CA LEU A 227 11.63 0.25 6.03
C LEU A 227 12.22 -0.30 4.73
N ARG A 228 11.38 -0.43 3.70
CA ARG A 228 11.85 -0.85 2.37
C ARG A 228 12.82 0.19 1.81
N PRO A 229 14.04 -0.18 1.44
CA PRO A 229 15.05 0.79 0.98
C PRO A 229 14.67 1.53 -0.31
N SER A 230 13.73 0.99 -1.09
CA SER A 230 13.29 1.59 -2.35
C SER A 230 12.33 2.76 -2.19
N CYS A 231 11.56 2.81 -1.10
CA CYS A 231 10.52 3.81 -0.88
C CYS A 231 10.60 4.47 0.50
N ASP A 232 11.50 4.05 1.38
CA ASP A 232 11.55 4.48 2.77
C ASP A 232 10.19 4.32 3.48
N CYS A 233 9.48 3.20 3.21
CA CYS A 233 8.12 2.97 3.66
C CYS A 233 7.84 1.52 4.09
N HIS A 234 6.75 1.30 4.82
CA HIS A 234 6.18 -0.03 5.11
C HIS A 234 5.15 -0.43 4.03
N VAL A 235 4.27 0.48 3.68
CA VAL A 235 3.17 0.30 2.72
C VAL A 235 3.08 1.47 1.75
N TYR A 236 2.36 1.29 0.65
CA TYR A 236 2.02 2.34 -0.30
C TYR A 236 0.60 2.83 -0.08
N ASP A 237 0.30 4.07 -0.44
CA ASP A 237 -1.01 4.70 -0.40
C ASP A 237 -1.92 4.22 -1.53
N HIS A 238 -1.33 3.70 -2.58
CA HIS A 238 -2.02 3.20 -3.78
C HIS A 238 -1.55 1.79 -4.15
N ILE A 239 -2.35 1.12 -4.97
CA ILE A 239 -2.07 -0.23 -5.48
C ILE A 239 -1.20 -0.13 -6.74
#